data_5dd1cb1570aae8265f036855bdd1e52d
#
_entry.id   5dd1cb1570aae8265f036855bdd1e52d
#
_cell.length_a   1.000
_cell.length_b   1.000
_cell.length_c   1.000
_cell.angle_alpha   90.00
_cell.angle_beta   90.00
_cell.angle_gamma   90.00
#
_symmetry.space_group_name_H-M   'P 1'
#
loop_
_entity.id
_entity.type
_entity.pdbx_description
1 polymer ?
#
loop_
_entity_poly.entity_id
_entity_poly.type
_entity_poly.pdbx_seq_one_letter_code
_entity_poly.pdbx_strand_id
1 'polypeptide(L)'
;MRLATSSLCLFALLLALLIAGCEGKERTSAGRPLDREEMRAAVAEAIRIPDTVEHLARIADLAGRLTAENAEGAADAFDPEIAWVREYDLLPFVHAWTRVDDAAALRRVLEWSSASKRGFGVTEAIYYLALNRDIAKARVHAESITKPRLAEAAMIGLARGWAQSDDLDGLSQYLGRVEQGSIRDQMVRVANGTVALYAGPDRLREWIDGMPAEGLGGLRTRAFRTALGQMAFKDPQWAASWLSDFAGEPFASNMVVAVALPWTERDPHEALAWLHSLPFDDDVAVASRRMATRWIRLDPAAFALSLERAEEGRIRDAMNEAFAMHLVKSAPGAAADRALQIDSSERRIDMLRRILETWGRREPEAATSWLEQADLSDALRQELASRIQSRSGPARAIGASR
;
A
#
# COMPACT_ATOMS: atom_id res chain seq x y z
N MET A 1 7.00 10.63 -7.21
CA MET A 1 6.77 9.24 -6.82
C MET A 1 6.44 8.37 -8.05
N ARG A 2 7.20 8.49 -9.16
CA ARG A 2 6.93 7.79 -10.45
C ARG A 2 7.93 6.66 -10.78
N LEU A 3 8.76 6.23 -9.84
CA LEU A 3 9.86 5.27 -10.11
C LEU A 3 9.60 3.83 -9.58
N ALA A 4 8.56 3.60 -8.78
CA ALA A 4 8.33 2.26 -8.20
C ALA A 4 7.48 1.32 -9.08
N THR A 5 6.63 1.85 -9.96
CA THR A 5 5.74 1.03 -10.81
C THR A 5 6.44 0.48 -12.04
N SER A 6 7.46 1.14 -12.56
CA SER A 6 8.22 0.68 -13.73
C SER A 6 9.11 -0.54 -13.43
N SER A 7 9.62 -0.67 -12.21
CA SER A 7 10.44 -1.82 -11.79
C SER A 7 9.64 -3.13 -11.73
N LEU A 8 8.39 -3.10 -11.23
CA LEU A 8 7.58 -4.33 -11.13
C LEU A 8 7.15 -4.88 -12.50
N CYS A 9 6.85 -4.02 -13.46
CA CYS A 9 6.48 -4.46 -14.82
C CYS A 9 7.68 -5.03 -15.59
N LEU A 10 8.87 -4.46 -15.42
CA LEU A 10 10.10 -5.02 -16.01
C LEU A 10 10.47 -6.38 -15.37
N PHE A 11 10.24 -6.52 -14.05
CA PHE A 11 10.46 -7.79 -13.35
C PHE A 11 9.51 -8.88 -13.82
N ALA A 12 8.23 -8.58 -14.05
CA ALA A 12 7.26 -9.55 -14.55
C ALA A 12 7.57 -10.00 -15.97
N LEU A 13 8.06 -9.12 -16.85
CA LEU A 13 8.45 -9.47 -18.22
C LEU A 13 9.74 -10.31 -18.27
N LEU A 14 10.72 -10.02 -17.42
CA LEU A 14 11.96 -10.80 -17.31
C LEU A 14 11.69 -12.19 -16.72
N LEU A 15 10.80 -12.30 -15.75
CA LEU A 15 10.42 -13.58 -15.16
C LEU A 15 9.61 -14.44 -16.15
N ALA A 16 8.72 -13.85 -16.96
CA ALA A 16 7.98 -14.55 -18.00
C ALA A 16 8.90 -15.11 -19.10
N LEU A 17 9.97 -14.39 -19.46
CA LEU A 17 10.98 -14.86 -20.41
C LEU A 17 11.85 -15.99 -19.86
N LEU A 18 12.10 -16.01 -18.54
CA LEU A 18 12.82 -17.08 -17.86
C LEU A 18 11.97 -18.36 -17.71
N ILE A 19 10.68 -18.24 -17.51
CA ILE A 19 9.75 -19.38 -17.37
C ILE A 19 9.37 -19.97 -18.75
N ALA A 20 9.15 -19.14 -19.77
CA ALA A 20 8.86 -19.60 -21.13
C ALA A 20 10.05 -20.32 -21.79
N GLY A 21 11.27 -20.14 -21.29
CA GLY A 21 12.46 -20.87 -21.73
C GLY A 21 12.59 -22.30 -21.18
N CYS A 22 11.71 -22.73 -20.27
CA CYS A 22 11.83 -24.05 -19.60
C CYS A 22 11.00 -25.17 -20.22
N GLU A 23 10.14 -24.89 -21.20
CA GLU A 23 9.44 -25.96 -21.92
C GLU A 23 10.14 -26.27 -23.26
N GLY A 24 10.84 -27.41 -23.27
CA GLY A 24 11.05 -28.19 -24.50
C GLY A 24 12.19 -27.78 -25.43
N LYS A 25 13.37 -27.36 -24.95
CA LYS A 25 14.59 -27.53 -25.73
C LYS A 25 15.61 -28.29 -24.90
N GLU A 26 15.96 -29.50 -25.34
CA GLU A 26 17.15 -30.21 -24.87
C GLU A 26 18.34 -29.24 -24.87
N ARG A 27 18.87 -28.97 -23.68
CA ARG A 27 20.07 -28.16 -23.47
C ARG A 27 21.28 -28.90 -24.06
N THR A 28 21.50 -28.73 -25.35
CA THR A 28 22.75 -29.11 -25.99
C THR A 28 23.79 -28.03 -25.74
N SER A 29 24.45 -28.16 -24.64
CA SER A 29 25.82 -27.73 -24.33
C SER A 29 26.10 -27.95 -22.84
N ALA A 30 26.02 -29.20 -22.37
CA ALA A 30 26.59 -29.58 -21.08
C ALA A 30 28.13 -29.59 -21.21
N GLY A 31 28.72 -28.40 -21.11
CA GLY A 31 30.13 -28.33 -20.75
C GLY A 31 30.33 -29.03 -19.39
N ARG A 32 31.55 -29.52 -19.14
CA ARG A 32 31.92 -30.06 -17.82
C ARG A 32 31.36 -29.19 -16.69
N PRO A 33 30.79 -29.74 -15.63
CA PRO A 33 30.40 -28.97 -14.46
C PRO A 33 31.55 -28.09 -13.98
N LEU A 34 31.25 -26.81 -13.69
CA LEU A 34 32.25 -25.92 -13.09
C LEU A 34 32.50 -26.35 -11.66
N ASP A 35 33.78 -26.38 -11.26
CA ASP A 35 34.11 -26.50 -9.85
C ASP A 35 33.89 -25.17 -9.11
N ARG A 36 34.14 -25.15 -7.78
CA ARG A 36 33.92 -23.98 -6.94
C ARG A 36 34.71 -22.77 -7.41
N GLU A 37 36.00 -22.93 -7.74
CA GLU A 37 36.88 -21.82 -8.12
C GLU A 37 36.54 -21.30 -9.54
N GLU A 38 36.25 -22.22 -10.47
CA GLU A 38 35.81 -21.89 -11.80
C GLU A 38 34.47 -21.11 -11.77
N MET A 39 33.52 -21.51 -10.90
CA MET A 39 32.26 -20.81 -10.72
C MET A 39 32.50 -19.42 -10.14
N ARG A 40 33.36 -19.29 -9.13
CA ARG A 40 33.75 -18.01 -8.54
C ARG A 40 34.32 -17.06 -9.59
N ALA A 41 35.27 -17.53 -10.38
CA ALA A 41 35.88 -16.72 -11.43
C ALA A 41 34.89 -16.31 -12.50
N ALA A 42 34.03 -17.22 -12.98
CA ALA A 42 33.03 -16.95 -14.01
C ALA A 42 31.96 -15.94 -13.55
N VAL A 43 31.54 -16.04 -12.29
CA VAL A 43 30.54 -15.06 -11.72
C VAL A 43 31.22 -13.71 -11.55
N ALA A 44 32.46 -13.64 -11.04
CA ALA A 44 33.18 -12.37 -10.89
C ALA A 44 33.43 -11.66 -12.24
N GLU A 45 33.62 -12.43 -13.32
CA GLU A 45 33.70 -11.89 -14.69
C GLU A 45 32.31 -11.37 -15.14
N ALA A 46 31.28 -12.18 -14.96
CA ALA A 46 29.92 -11.85 -15.38
C ALA A 46 29.40 -10.55 -14.75
N ILE A 47 29.67 -10.32 -13.46
CA ILE A 47 29.26 -9.10 -12.74
C ILE A 47 29.84 -7.84 -13.40
N ARG A 48 30.97 -7.94 -14.08
CA ARG A 48 31.68 -6.80 -14.70
C ARG A 48 31.31 -6.55 -16.16
N ILE A 49 30.47 -7.38 -16.78
CA ILE A 49 30.03 -7.20 -18.15
C ILE A 49 29.19 -5.89 -18.22
N PRO A 50 29.59 -4.90 -19.04
CA PRO A 50 28.91 -3.62 -19.09
C PRO A 50 27.61 -3.66 -19.88
N ASP A 51 27.49 -4.52 -20.90
CA ASP A 51 26.25 -4.68 -21.67
C ASP A 51 25.22 -5.44 -20.84
N THR A 52 24.06 -4.82 -20.60
CA THR A 52 23.03 -5.35 -19.71
C THR A 52 22.42 -6.66 -20.21
N VAL A 53 22.25 -6.82 -21.52
CA VAL A 53 21.64 -8.03 -22.10
C VAL A 53 22.61 -9.20 -22.00
N GLU A 54 23.86 -8.99 -22.39
CA GLU A 54 24.93 -9.98 -22.28
C GLU A 54 25.18 -10.38 -20.83
N HIS A 55 25.23 -9.38 -19.93
CA HIS A 55 25.36 -9.57 -18.48
C HIS A 55 24.26 -10.49 -17.92
N LEU A 56 22.99 -10.17 -18.16
CA LEU A 56 21.87 -10.97 -17.66
C LEU A 56 21.83 -12.37 -18.27
N ALA A 57 22.15 -12.51 -19.55
CA ALA A 57 22.24 -13.82 -20.19
C ALA A 57 23.35 -14.68 -19.55
N ARG A 58 24.51 -14.08 -19.27
CA ARG A 58 25.62 -14.78 -18.63
C ARG A 58 25.31 -15.18 -17.18
N ILE A 59 24.69 -14.28 -16.40
CA ILE A 59 24.23 -14.57 -15.03
C ILE A 59 23.21 -15.73 -15.03
N ALA A 60 22.25 -15.72 -15.94
CA ALA A 60 21.24 -16.78 -16.05
C ALA A 60 21.86 -18.14 -16.44
N ASP A 61 22.82 -18.16 -17.38
CA ASP A 61 23.56 -19.38 -17.75
C ASP A 61 24.30 -19.96 -16.54
N LEU A 62 25.06 -19.14 -15.81
CA LEU A 62 25.82 -19.58 -14.63
C LEU A 62 24.89 -20.07 -13.51
N ALA A 63 23.81 -19.39 -13.24
CA ALA A 63 22.78 -19.83 -12.27
C ALA A 63 22.18 -21.19 -12.67
N GLY A 64 21.97 -21.43 -13.98
CA GLY A 64 21.51 -22.72 -14.50
C GLY A 64 22.52 -23.86 -14.32
N ARG A 65 23.78 -23.58 -14.06
CA ARG A 65 24.88 -24.54 -13.86
C ARG A 65 25.25 -24.70 -12.39
N LEU A 66 24.47 -24.13 -11.47
CA LEU A 66 24.71 -24.26 -10.03
C LEU A 66 24.48 -25.70 -9.57
N THR A 67 25.38 -26.17 -8.72
CA THR A 67 25.32 -27.46 -8.00
C THR A 67 25.60 -27.21 -6.52
N ALA A 68 25.34 -28.19 -5.65
CA ALA A 68 25.68 -28.08 -4.23
C ALA A 68 27.18 -27.85 -3.99
N GLU A 69 28.04 -28.36 -4.91
CA GLU A 69 29.50 -28.31 -4.79
C GLU A 69 30.06 -26.93 -5.20
N ASN A 70 29.44 -26.24 -6.16
CA ASN A 70 29.99 -25.01 -6.71
C ASN A 70 29.21 -23.71 -6.26
N ALA A 71 28.07 -23.85 -5.59
CA ALA A 71 27.25 -22.74 -5.18
C ALA A 71 27.99 -21.74 -4.25
N GLU A 72 28.80 -22.25 -3.34
CA GLU A 72 29.63 -21.40 -2.46
C GLU A 72 30.62 -20.55 -3.27
N GLY A 73 31.10 -21.04 -4.41
CA GLY A 73 31.96 -20.26 -5.29
C GLY A 73 31.28 -19.05 -5.88
N ALA A 74 30.00 -19.20 -6.28
CA ALA A 74 29.19 -18.07 -6.72
C ALA A 74 29.02 -17.04 -5.61
N ALA A 75 28.71 -17.47 -4.40
CA ALA A 75 28.58 -16.58 -3.24
C ALA A 75 29.87 -15.83 -2.92
N ASP A 76 31.00 -16.52 -2.96
CA ASP A 76 32.31 -15.92 -2.74
C ASP A 76 32.66 -14.84 -3.78
N ALA A 77 32.09 -14.92 -4.98
CA ALA A 77 32.24 -13.89 -6.01
C ALA A 77 31.37 -12.64 -5.73
N PHE A 78 30.19 -12.83 -5.15
CA PHE A 78 29.30 -11.71 -4.82
C PHE A 78 29.69 -10.97 -3.53
N ASP A 79 30.20 -11.68 -2.52
CA ASP A 79 30.43 -11.15 -1.17
C ASP A 79 31.25 -9.86 -1.10
N PRO A 80 32.37 -9.71 -1.82
CA PRO A 80 33.18 -8.49 -1.73
C PRO A 80 32.43 -7.24 -2.17
N GLU A 81 31.49 -7.39 -3.08
CA GLU A 81 30.76 -6.31 -3.73
C GLU A 81 29.25 -6.33 -3.42
N ILE A 82 28.81 -7.16 -2.48
CA ILE A 82 27.39 -7.44 -2.21
C ILE A 82 26.54 -6.16 -2.00
N ALA A 83 27.11 -5.10 -1.43
CA ALA A 83 26.42 -3.83 -1.23
C ALA A 83 26.09 -3.13 -2.55
N TRP A 84 26.86 -3.37 -3.60
CA TRP A 84 26.77 -2.70 -4.91
C TRP A 84 26.13 -3.61 -5.98
N VAL A 85 26.11 -4.91 -5.77
CA VAL A 85 25.47 -5.88 -6.68
C VAL A 85 23.97 -5.59 -6.76
N ARG A 86 23.43 -5.61 -7.96
CA ARG A 86 22.00 -5.35 -8.19
C ARG A 86 21.16 -6.57 -7.80
N GLU A 87 19.94 -6.33 -7.32
CA GLU A 87 19.06 -7.42 -6.86
C GLU A 87 18.72 -8.42 -7.96
N TYR A 88 18.59 -7.96 -9.19
CA TYR A 88 18.32 -8.84 -10.33
C TYR A 88 19.50 -9.72 -10.72
N ASP A 89 20.74 -9.39 -10.31
CA ASP A 89 21.90 -10.26 -10.48
C ASP A 89 21.91 -11.39 -9.44
N LEU A 90 21.46 -11.10 -8.23
CA LEU A 90 21.38 -12.07 -7.13
C LEU A 90 20.21 -13.05 -7.28
N LEU A 91 19.10 -12.59 -7.86
CA LEU A 91 17.85 -13.35 -7.94
C LEU A 91 18.02 -14.75 -8.57
N PRO A 92 18.62 -14.90 -9.77
CA PRO A 92 18.81 -16.23 -10.39
C PRO A 92 19.65 -17.16 -9.53
N PHE A 93 20.68 -16.64 -8.84
CA PHE A 93 21.55 -17.43 -7.97
C PHE A 93 20.83 -17.86 -6.70
N VAL A 94 20.12 -16.98 -6.02
CA VAL A 94 19.35 -17.33 -4.82
C VAL A 94 18.34 -18.43 -5.15
N HIS A 95 17.60 -18.29 -6.25
CA HIS A 95 16.62 -19.30 -6.67
C HIS A 95 17.28 -20.63 -7.04
N ALA A 96 18.34 -20.60 -7.86
CA ALA A 96 19.04 -21.80 -8.28
C ALA A 96 19.70 -22.51 -7.08
N TRP A 97 20.32 -21.78 -6.18
CA TRP A 97 20.92 -22.34 -4.98
C TRP A 97 19.88 -22.92 -4.02
N THR A 98 18.79 -22.21 -3.78
CA THR A 98 17.67 -22.73 -2.97
C THR A 98 17.10 -24.03 -3.52
N ARG A 99 17.10 -24.21 -4.84
CA ARG A 99 16.69 -25.46 -5.49
C ARG A 99 17.67 -26.60 -5.21
N VAL A 100 18.96 -26.32 -5.12
CA VAL A 100 20.02 -27.31 -4.98
C VAL A 100 20.29 -27.65 -3.51
N ASP A 101 20.38 -26.62 -2.66
CA ASP A 101 20.59 -26.73 -1.20
C ASP A 101 20.02 -25.48 -0.52
N ASP A 102 18.78 -25.59 -0.10
CA ASP A 102 18.03 -24.48 0.50
C ASP A 102 18.59 -24.06 1.88
N ALA A 103 19.08 -25.02 2.65
CA ALA A 103 19.65 -24.74 3.96
C ALA A 103 20.98 -23.99 3.84
N ALA A 104 21.85 -24.37 2.89
CA ALA A 104 23.10 -23.66 2.61
C ALA A 104 22.82 -22.26 2.03
N ALA A 105 21.89 -22.15 1.07
CA ALA A 105 21.49 -20.88 0.48
C ALA A 105 21.01 -19.90 1.55
N LEU A 106 20.06 -20.32 2.42
CA LEU A 106 19.51 -19.46 3.46
C LEU A 106 20.57 -19.07 4.48
N ARG A 107 21.42 -19.99 4.91
CA ARG A 107 22.52 -19.71 5.84
C ARG A 107 23.45 -18.62 5.27
N ARG A 108 23.88 -18.76 4.01
CA ARG A 108 24.77 -17.80 3.36
C ARG A 108 24.14 -16.42 3.20
N VAL A 109 22.88 -16.35 2.77
CA VAL A 109 22.13 -15.11 2.66
C VAL A 109 22.05 -14.35 4.00
N LEU A 110 21.87 -15.08 5.10
CA LEU A 110 21.83 -14.50 6.46
C LEU A 110 23.17 -13.91 6.91
N GLU A 111 24.28 -14.33 6.30
CA GLU A 111 25.63 -13.83 6.58
C GLU A 111 26.02 -12.59 5.75
N TRP A 112 25.29 -12.26 4.69
CA TRP A 112 25.62 -11.10 3.85
C TRP A 112 25.78 -9.81 4.66
N SER A 113 26.80 -9.01 4.36
CA SER A 113 27.13 -7.78 5.08
C SER A 113 26.06 -6.69 4.91
N SER A 114 25.46 -6.57 3.72
CA SER A 114 24.42 -5.59 3.41
C SER A 114 23.06 -6.02 3.99
N ALA A 115 22.48 -5.18 4.85
CA ALA A 115 21.18 -5.46 5.48
C ALA A 115 20.02 -5.54 4.45
N SER A 116 20.06 -4.72 3.40
CA SER A 116 19.04 -4.76 2.34
C SER A 116 19.15 -6.05 1.53
N LYS A 117 20.37 -6.47 1.17
CA LYS A 117 20.60 -7.70 0.42
C LYS A 117 20.26 -8.95 1.23
N ARG A 118 20.52 -8.95 2.54
CA ARG A 118 20.04 -10.03 3.44
C ARG A 118 18.52 -10.14 3.40
N GLY A 119 17.81 -9.01 3.56
CA GLY A 119 16.35 -9.00 3.49
C GLY A 119 15.82 -9.52 2.16
N PHE A 120 16.37 -9.01 1.05
CA PHE A 120 16.06 -9.48 -0.29
C PHE A 120 16.30 -10.99 -0.46
N GLY A 121 17.51 -11.46 -0.12
CA GLY A 121 17.88 -12.86 -0.30
C GLY A 121 17.02 -13.81 0.55
N VAL A 122 16.69 -13.44 1.80
CA VAL A 122 15.76 -14.21 2.65
C VAL A 122 14.38 -14.28 2.01
N THR A 123 13.84 -13.14 1.54
CA THR A 123 12.55 -13.12 0.85
C THR A 123 12.54 -14.06 -0.35
N GLU A 124 13.56 -13.99 -1.20
CA GLU A 124 13.60 -14.75 -2.44
C GLU A 124 13.88 -16.25 -2.22
N ALA A 125 14.69 -16.63 -1.23
CA ALA A 125 14.91 -18.02 -0.87
C ALA A 125 13.62 -18.68 -0.36
N ILE A 126 12.94 -18.05 0.58
CA ILE A 126 11.66 -18.55 1.13
C ILE A 126 10.55 -18.55 0.07
N TYR A 127 10.47 -17.50 -0.75
CA TYR A 127 9.54 -17.42 -1.88
C TYR A 127 9.73 -18.59 -2.85
N TYR A 128 10.96 -18.88 -3.24
CA TYR A 128 11.26 -19.92 -4.21
C TYR A 128 10.91 -21.32 -3.69
N LEU A 129 11.16 -21.58 -2.40
CA LEU A 129 10.75 -22.83 -1.75
C LEU A 129 9.21 -23.00 -1.78
N ALA A 130 8.48 -21.97 -1.38
CA ALA A 130 7.03 -22.02 -1.35
C ALA A 130 6.44 -22.13 -2.76
N LEU A 131 7.01 -21.43 -3.76
CA LEU A 131 6.63 -21.49 -5.16
C LEU A 131 6.75 -22.91 -5.74
N ASN A 132 7.80 -23.65 -5.36
CA ASN A 132 8.03 -25.03 -5.80
C ASN A 132 7.22 -26.06 -5.00
N ARG A 133 6.16 -25.61 -4.31
CA ARG A 133 5.21 -26.45 -3.56
C ARG A 133 5.79 -27.14 -2.31
N ASP A 134 6.95 -26.76 -1.85
CA ASP A 134 7.48 -27.19 -0.54
C ASP A 134 7.13 -26.15 0.55
N ILE A 135 5.83 -25.88 0.67
CA ILE A 135 5.27 -24.88 1.60
C ILE A 135 5.62 -25.25 3.06
N ALA A 136 5.62 -26.54 3.38
CA ALA A 136 5.94 -27.01 4.72
C ALA A 136 7.38 -26.64 5.11
N LYS A 137 8.33 -26.86 4.22
CA LYS A 137 9.73 -26.53 4.42
C LYS A 137 9.97 -25.02 4.43
N ALA A 138 9.34 -24.29 3.48
CA ALA A 138 9.40 -22.83 3.45
C ALA A 138 8.91 -22.21 4.76
N ARG A 139 7.82 -22.76 5.34
CA ARG A 139 7.28 -22.34 6.63
C ARG A 139 8.25 -22.60 7.76
N VAL A 140 8.83 -23.80 7.85
CA VAL A 140 9.83 -24.14 8.89
C VAL A 140 10.99 -23.17 8.86
N HIS A 141 11.53 -22.88 7.68
CA HIS A 141 12.61 -21.91 7.53
C HIS A 141 12.18 -20.50 7.91
N ALA A 142 11.00 -20.03 7.45
CA ALA A 142 10.53 -18.71 7.76
C ALA A 142 10.29 -18.48 9.27
N GLU A 143 9.69 -19.47 9.95
CA GLU A 143 9.43 -19.45 11.40
C GLU A 143 10.71 -19.56 12.25
N SER A 144 11.79 -20.13 11.71
CA SER A 144 13.09 -20.22 12.40
C SER A 144 13.84 -18.90 12.49
N ILE A 145 13.49 -17.91 11.67
CA ILE A 145 14.16 -16.61 11.62
C ILE A 145 13.60 -15.68 12.69
N THR A 146 14.40 -15.38 13.72
CA THR A 146 13.96 -14.60 14.89
C THR A 146 14.31 -13.10 14.83
N LYS A 147 15.23 -12.67 13.95
CA LYS A 147 15.58 -11.25 13.79
C LYS A 147 14.40 -10.51 13.14
N PRO A 148 13.78 -9.49 13.78
CA PRO A 148 12.47 -8.95 13.37
C PRO A 148 12.36 -8.56 11.89
N ARG A 149 13.34 -7.81 11.35
CA ARG A 149 13.32 -7.39 9.93
C ARG A 149 13.50 -8.56 8.96
N LEU A 150 14.24 -9.59 9.34
CA LEU A 150 14.46 -10.77 8.50
C LEU A 150 13.28 -11.75 8.62
N ALA A 151 12.67 -11.85 9.80
CA ALA A 151 11.43 -12.60 10.00
C ALA A 151 10.30 -12.01 9.12
N GLU A 152 10.16 -10.69 9.11
CA GLU A 152 9.22 -10.01 8.22
C GLU A 152 9.50 -10.33 6.73
N ALA A 153 10.76 -10.26 6.30
CA ALA A 153 11.19 -10.60 4.94
C ALA A 153 10.85 -12.06 4.58
N ALA A 154 11.10 -12.99 5.50
CA ALA A 154 10.79 -14.41 5.33
C ALA A 154 9.28 -14.66 5.20
N MET A 155 8.48 -14.03 6.06
CA MET A 155 7.02 -14.15 6.03
C MET A 155 6.41 -13.56 4.76
N ILE A 156 6.97 -12.48 4.24
CA ILE A 156 6.59 -11.91 2.93
C ILE A 156 6.91 -12.89 1.80
N GLY A 157 8.10 -13.48 1.80
CA GLY A 157 8.50 -14.51 0.84
C GLY A 157 7.55 -15.71 0.85
N LEU A 158 7.24 -16.22 2.06
CA LEU A 158 6.29 -17.33 2.27
C LEU A 158 4.91 -17.01 1.70
N ALA A 159 4.34 -15.86 2.06
CA ALA A 159 3.02 -15.45 1.58
C ALA A 159 2.99 -15.30 0.06
N ARG A 160 4.05 -14.72 -0.54
CA ARG A 160 4.16 -14.54 -1.98
C ARG A 160 4.24 -15.87 -2.74
N GLY A 161 5.04 -16.81 -2.27
CA GLY A 161 5.19 -18.12 -2.91
C GLY A 161 3.96 -19.00 -2.74
N TRP A 162 3.39 -19.03 -1.53
CA TRP A 162 2.18 -19.80 -1.25
C TRP A 162 0.98 -19.28 -2.03
N ALA A 163 0.85 -17.96 -2.20
CA ALA A 163 -0.22 -17.35 -2.98
C ALA A 163 -0.21 -17.70 -4.49
N GLN A 164 0.85 -18.31 -5.00
CA GLN A 164 0.93 -18.85 -6.36
C GLN A 164 0.64 -20.36 -6.43
N SER A 165 0.38 -20.99 -5.29
CA SER A 165 -0.02 -22.39 -5.25
C SER A 165 -1.54 -22.55 -5.38
N ASP A 166 -2.00 -23.79 -5.55
CA ASP A 166 -3.43 -24.10 -5.57
C ASP A 166 -4.04 -24.15 -4.16
N ASP A 167 -3.20 -24.11 -3.10
CA ASP A 167 -3.61 -24.22 -1.68
C ASP A 167 -3.85 -22.85 -1.02
N LEU A 168 -4.76 -22.06 -1.56
CA LEU A 168 -5.16 -20.78 -0.98
C LEU A 168 -5.92 -20.92 0.35
N ASP A 169 -6.60 -22.05 0.56
CA ASP A 169 -7.28 -22.35 1.82
C ASP A 169 -6.26 -22.58 2.96
N GLY A 170 -5.20 -23.33 2.68
CA GLY A 170 -4.09 -23.49 3.62
C GLY A 170 -3.42 -22.16 3.96
N LEU A 171 -3.21 -21.30 2.96
CA LEU A 171 -2.71 -19.94 3.17
C LEU A 171 -3.63 -19.13 4.09
N SER A 172 -4.95 -19.20 3.88
CA SER A 172 -5.94 -18.50 4.72
C SER A 172 -5.86 -18.96 6.17
N GLN A 173 -5.80 -20.27 6.40
CA GLN A 173 -5.67 -20.86 7.73
C GLN A 173 -4.37 -20.44 8.41
N TYR A 174 -3.28 -20.39 7.67
CA TYR A 174 -2.00 -19.93 8.19
C TYR A 174 -2.03 -18.45 8.57
N LEU A 175 -2.49 -17.59 7.65
CA LEU A 175 -2.65 -16.16 7.91
C LEU A 175 -3.57 -15.88 9.11
N GLY A 176 -4.60 -16.70 9.32
CA GLY A 176 -5.49 -16.60 10.46
C GLY A 176 -4.81 -16.86 11.82
N ARG A 177 -3.72 -17.66 11.82
CA ARG A 177 -2.93 -17.98 13.04
C ARG A 177 -1.79 -17.01 13.29
N VAL A 178 -1.31 -16.29 12.28
CA VAL A 178 -0.30 -15.25 12.45
C VAL A 178 -0.85 -14.16 13.37
N GLU A 179 -0.06 -13.72 14.35
CA GLU A 179 -0.45 -12.64 15.25
C GLU A 179 -0.88 -11.39 14.49
N GLN A 180 -1.96 -10.75 14.96
CA GLN A 180 -2.45 -9.51 14.35
C GLN A 180 -1.39 -8.41 14.49
N GLY A 181 -1.04 -7.77 13.39
CA GLY A 181 -0.02 -6.72 13.37
C GLY A 181 0.51 -6.45 11.97
N SER A 182 1.56 -5.66 11.90
CA SER A 182 2.13 -5.20 10.63
C SER A 182 2.60 -6.33 9.70
N ILE A 183 3.15 -7.40 10.26
CA ILE A 183 3.63 -8.56 9.48
C ILE A 183 2.45 -9.25 8.80
N ARG A 184 1.38 -9.59 9.55
CA ARG A 184 0.17 -10.19 9.00
C ARG A 184 -0.44 -9.30 7.91
N ASP A 185 -0.52 -8.00 8.15
CA ASP A 185 -1.07 -7.03 7.21
C ASP A 185 -0.26 -6.98 5.90
N GLN A 186 1.06 -7.08 6.00
CA GLN A 186 1.93 -7.14 4.81
C GLN A 186 1.78 -8.47 4.07
N MET A 187 1.71 -9.60 4.77
CA MET A 187 1.47 -10.91 4.18
C MET A 187 0.15 -10.93 3.38
N VAL A 188 -0.94 -10.41 3.97
CA VAL A 188 -2.24 -10.29 3.30
C VAL A 188 -2.14 -9.41 2.06
N ARG A 189 -1.46 -8.27 2.16
CA ARG A 189 -1.28 -7.36 1.03
C ARG A 189 -0.50 -8.01 -0.10
N VAL A 190 0.57 -8.71 0.21
CA VAL A 190 1.41 -9.40 -0.78
C VAL A 190 0.64 -10.57 -1.39
N ALA A 191 -0.06 -11.38 -0.60
CA ALA A 191 -0.86 -12.48 -1.08
C ALA A 191 -1.96 -12.01 -2.04
N ASN A 192 -2.74 -10.99 -1.67
CA ASN A 192 -3.76 -10.40 -2.55
C ASN A 192 -3.16 -9.92 -3.87
N GLY A 193 -2.06 -9.15 -3.80
CA GLY A 193 -1.38 -8.64 -5.00
C GLY A 193 -0.84 -9.76 -5.89
N THR A 194 -0.35 -10.83 -5.30
CA THR A 194 0.17 -12.00 -6.01
C THR A 194 -0.94 -12.78 -6.69
N VAL A 195 -2.03 -13.10 -6.00
CA VAL A 195 -3.19 -13.79 -6.60
C VAL A 195 -3.77 -12.93 -7.73
N ALA A 196 -3.97 -11.63 -7.52
CA ALA A 196 -4.49 -10.73 -8.56
C ALA A 196 -3.57 -10.65 -9.79
N LEU A 197 -2.25 -10.72 -9.60
CA LEU A 197 -1.27 -10.61 -10.69
C LEU A 197 -1.17 -11.89 -11.53
N TYR A 198 -1.14 -13.06 -10.89
CA TYR A 198 -0.85 -14.33 -11.54
C TYR A 198 -2.09 -15.14 -11.90
N ALA A 199 -3.17 -15.01 -11.11
CA ALA A 199 -4.42 -15.74 -11.33
C ALA A 199 -5.61 -14.84 -11.70
N GLY A 200 -5.42 -13.52 -11.64
CA GLY A 200 -6.43 -12.54 -12.02
C GLY A 200 -7.31 -12.05 -10.87
N PRO A 201 -8.03 -10.92 -11.10
CA PRO A 201 -8.88 -10.31 -10.08
C PRO A 201 -10.07 -11.20 -9.68
N ASP A 202 -10.63 -11.98 -10.60
CA ASP A 202 -11.77 -12.87 -10.30
C ASP A 202 -11.34 -14.01 -9.37
N ARG A 203 -10.14 -14.57 -9.55
CA ARG A 203 -9.60 -15.59 -8.63
C ARG A 203 -9.31 -15.00 -7.24
N LEU A 204 -8.81 -13.76 -7.18
CA LEU A 204 -8.66 -13.05 -5.91
C LEU A 204 -9.99 -12.90 -5.18
N ARG A 205 -11.04 -12.54 -5.92
CA ARG A 205 -12.39 -12.39 -5.39
C ARG A 205 -12.92 -13.74 -4.88
N GLU A 206 -12.88 -14.80 -5.70
CA GLU A 206 -13.29 -16.14 -5.31
C GLU A 206 -12.62 -16.61 -4.01
N TRP A 207 -11.31 -16.40 -3.90
CA TRP A 207 -10.55 -16.77 -2.72
C TRP A 207 -11.04 -16.04 -1.47
N ILE A 208 -11.21 -14.71 -1.54
CA ILE A 208 -11.63 -13.90 -0.39
C ILE A 208 -13.09 -14.16 -0.03
N ASP A 209 -13.97 -14.32 -1.02
CA ASP A 209 -15.38 -14.62 -0.81
C ASP A 209 -15.58 -16.01 -0.17
N GLY A 210 -14.72 -16.97 -0.51
CA GLY A 210 -14.68 -18.30 0.10
C GLY A 210 -14.14 -18.35 1.54
N MET A 211 -13.51 -17.27 2.05
CA MET A 211 -13.05 -17.26 3.44
C MET A 211 -14.23 -17.23 4.41
N PRO A 212 -14.16 -17.96 5.56
CA PRO A 212 -15.21 -17.88 6.56
C PRO A 212 -15.41 -16.46 7.08
N ALA A 213 -16.67 -16.06 7.24
CA ALA A 213 -17.03 -14.73 7.74
C ALA A 213 -16.52 -14.51 9.18
N GLU A 214 -16.57 -15.57 9.99
CA GLU A 214 -16.12 -15.58 11.38
C GLU A 214 -14.89 -16.48 11.55
N GLY A 215 -14.17 -16.28 12.63
CA GLY A 215 -12.92 -16.99 12.88
C GLY A 215 -11.74 -16.33 12.16
N LEU A 216 -10.62 -17.02 12.05
CA LEU A 216 -9.38 -16.56 11.42
C LEU A 216 -8.95 -15.13 11.81
N GLY A 217 -9.37 -14.64 12.99
CA GLY A 217 -8.99 -13.32 13.50
C GLY A 217 -9.35 -12.15 12.56
N GLY A 218 -10.53 -12.20 11.93
CA GLY A 218 -11.01 -11.14 11.00
C GLY A 218 -10.25 -11.08 9.67
N LEU A 219 -9.65 -12.18 9.24
CA LEU A 219 -8.85 -12.25 8.02
C LEU A 219 -9.64 -11.83 6.78
N ARG A 220 -10.88 -12.34 6.61
CA ARG A 220 -11.74 -12.02 5.46
C ARG A 220 -11.94 -10.51 5.31
N THR A 221 -12.32 -9.83 6.39
CA THR A 221 -12.50 -8.36 6.41
C THR A 221 -11.21 -7.64 6.04
N ARG A 222 -10.07 -8.12 6.55
CA ARG A 222 -8.77 -7.53 6.27
C ARG A 222 -8.37 -7.74 4.81
N ALA A 223 -8.50 -8.95 4.29
CA ALA A 223 -8.17 -9.30 2.91
C ALA A 223 -9.07 -8.53 1.93
N PHE A 224 -10.37 -8.50 2.18
CA PHE A 224 -11.34 -7.76 1.38
C PHE A 224 -11.01 -6.27 1.31
N ARG A 225 -10.82 -5.60 2.47
CA ARG A 225 -10.46 -4.19 2.53
C ARG A 225 -9.18 -3.89 1.75
N THR A 226 -8.16 -4.71 1.94
CA THR A 226 -6.86 -4.55 1.28
C THR A 226 -7.00 -4.74 -0.23
N ALA A 227 -7.75 -5.76 -0.66
CA ALA A 227 -7.99 -6.03 -2.07
C ALA A 227 -8.78 -4.91 -2.75
N LEU A 228 -9.85 -4.42 -2.13
CA LEU A 228 -10.61 -3.29 -2.64
C LEU A 228 -9.71 -2.07 -2.88
N GLY A 229 -8.87 -1.70 -1.90
CA GLY A 229 -7.95 -0.58 -2.04
C GLY A 229 -6.91 -0.77 -3.15
N GLN A 230 -6.38 -1.99 -3.32
CA GLN A 230 -5.42 -2.32 -4.38
C GLN A 230 -6.08 -2.31 -5.77
N MET A 231 -7.28 -2.88 -5.88
CA MET A 231 -8.02 -2.95 -7.14
C MET A 231 -8.61 -1.61 -7.53
N ALA A 232 -9.11 -0.82 -6.58
CA ALA A 232 -9.66 0.51 -6.84
C ALA A 232 -8.65 1.47 -7.49
N PHE A 233 -7.34 1.25 -7.28
CA PHE A 233 -6.31 2.01 -7.99
C PHE A 233 -6.16 1.60 -9.46
N LYS A 234 -6.40 0.33 -9.79
CA LYS A 234 -6.25 -0.23 -11.15
C LYS A 234 -7.56 -0.21 -11.92
N ASP A 235 -8.62 -0.69 -11.29
CA ASP A 235 -9.97 -0.83 -11.83
C ASP A 235 -11.00 -0.49 -10.73
N PRO A 236 -11.31 0.79 -10.55
CA PRO A 236 -12.22 1.23 -9.50
C PRO A 236 -13.67 0.77 -9.74
N GLN A 237 -14.08 0.60 -10.99
CA GLN A 237 -15.42 0.11 -11.32
C GLN A 237 -15.58 -1.35 -10.89
N TRP A 238 -14.58 -2.18 -11.13
CA TRP A 238 -14.56 -3.56 -10.64
C TRP A 238 -14.62 -3.62 -9.11
N ALA A 239 -13.81 -2.80 -8.43
CA ALA A 239 -13.80 -2.74 -6.96
C ALA A 239 -15.16 -2.25 -6.39
N ALA A 240 -15.78 -1.26 -7.02
CA ALA A 240 -17.09 -0.74 -6.65
C ALA A 240 -18.19 -1.80 -6.84
N SER A 241 -18.16 -2.53 -7.96
CA SER A 241 -19.10 -3.63 -8.22
C SER A 241 -18.98 -4.73 -7.15
N TRP A 242 -17.74 -5.15 -6.83
CA TRP A 242 -17.51 -6.15 -5.79
C TRP A 242 -18.01 -5.69 -4.42
N LEU A 243 -17.76 -4.44 -4.04
CA LEU A 243 -18.28 -3.87 -2.79
C LEU A 243 -19.80 -3.90 -2.73
N SER A 244 -20.48 -3.64 -3.87
CA SER A 244 -21.95 -3.60 -3.95
C SER A 244 -22.59 -4.97 -3.66
N ASP A 245 -21.90 -6.07 -3.95
CA ASP A 245 -22.43 -7.42 -3.68
C ASP A 245 -22.50 -7.72 -2.17
N PHE A 246 -21.79 -6.94 -1.36
CA PHE A 246 -21.79 -7.06 0.10
C PHE A 246 -22.46 -5.86 0.80
N ALA A 247 -23.29 -5.13 0.06
CA ALA A 247 -24.04 -4.01 0.63
C ALA A 247 -24.92 -4.48 1.81
N GLY A 248 -24.71 -3.90 2.98
CA GLY A 248 -25.41 -4.29 4.22
C GLY A 248 -24.71 -5.36 5.05
N GLU A 249 -23.64 -5.99 4.56
CA GLU A 249 -22.87 -6.93 5.35
C GLU A 249 -21.97 -6.23 6.37
N PRO A 250 -21.98 -6.63 7.64
CA PRO A 250 -21.20 -5.93 8.69
C PRO A 250 -19.70 -5.85 8.41
N PHE A 251 -19.12 -6.87 7.75
CA PHE A 251 -17.70 -6.89 7.43
C PHE A 251 -17.32 -5.90 6.30
N ALA A 252 -18.28 -5.53 5.45
CA ALA A 252 -18.10 -4.57 4.37
C ALA A 252 -18.37 -3.12 4.83
N SER A 253 -18.83 -2.93 6.05
CA SER A 253 -19.02 -1.61 6.66
C SER A 253 -17.74 -0.78 6.60
N ASN A 254 -17.87 0.52 6.33
CA ASN A 254 -16.76 1.45 6.20
C ASN A 254 -15.77 1.16 5.02
N MET A 255 -16.18 0.36 4.03
CA MET A 255 -15.32 0.03 2.87
C MET A 255 -15.43 1.03 1.72
N VAL A 256 -16.47 1.87 1.67
CA VAL A 256 -16.63 2.89 0.63
C VAL A 256 -15.38 3.77 0.50
N VAL A 257 -14.76 4.11 1.64
CA VAL A 257 -13.48 4.85 1.68
C VAL A 257 -12.35 4.10 0.99
N ALA A 258 -12.29 2.77 1.08
CA ALA A 258 -11.23 1.96 0.48
C ALA A 258 -11.27 1.99 -1.05
N VAL A 259 -12.43 2.23 -1.63
CA VAL A 259 -12.62 2.41 -3.07
C VAL A 259 -12.48 3.89 -3.45
N ALA A 260 -13.15 4.79 -2.73
CA ALA A 260 -13.19 6.21 -3.07
C ALA A 260 -11.82 6.88 -3.10
N LEU A 261 -10.93 6.61 -2.13
CA LEU A 261 -9.64 7.30 -2.04
C LEU A 261 -8.68 6.95 -3.17
N PRO A 262 -8.40 5.67 -3.51
CA PRO A 262 -7.58 5.34 -4.66
C PRO A 262 -8.19 5.84 -5.97
N TRP A 263 -9.51 5.79 -6.11
CA TRP A 263 -10.20 6.33 -7.29
C TRP A 263 -10.01 7.83 -7.43
N THR A 264 -10.09 8.57 -6.32
CA THR A 264 -9.83 10.02 -6.31
C THR A 264 -8.43 10.39 -6.81
N GLU A 265 -7.42 9.55 -6.53
CA GLU A 265 -6.06 9.78 -7.03
C GLU A 265 -5.94 9.59 -8.55
N ARG A 266 -6.81 8.78 -9.13
CA ARG A 266 -6.84 8.49 -10.57
C ARG A 266 -7.78 9.44 -11.32
N ASP A 267 -9.02 9.52 -10.87
CA ASP A 267 -10.06 10.39 -11.42
C ASP A 267 -11.04 10.82 -10.33
N PRO A 268 -10.88 12.04 -9.78
CA PRO A 268 -11.73 12.51 -8.71
C PRO A 268 -13.17 12.79 -9.15
N HIS A 269 -13.40 13.07 -10.45
CA HIS A 269 -14.75 13.31 -10.96
C HIS A 269 -15.56 12.03 -11.05
N GLU A 270 -14.95 10.95 -11.56
CA GLU A 270 -15.58 9.63 -11.57
C GLU A 270 -15.84 9.12 -10.14
N ALA A 271 -14.88 9.32 -9.21
CA ALA A 271 -15.06 8.95 -7.81
C ALA A 271 -16.24 9.69 -7.16
N LEU A 272 -16.39 11.00 -7.46
CA LEU A 272 -17.53 11.79 -7.00
C LEU A 272 -18.86 11.30 -7.59
N ALA A 273 -18.89 11.03 -8.89
CA ALA A 273 -20.08 10.51 -9.57
C ALA A 273 -20.51 9.14 -8.98
N TRP A 274 -19.55 8.27 -8.68
CA TRP A 274 -19.83 7.01 -7.99
C TRP A 274 -20.41 7.21 -6.60
N LEU A 275 -19.84 8.11 -5.78
CA LEU A 275 -20.41 8.43 -4.45
C LEU A 275 -21.84 8.95 -4.53
N HIS A 276 -22.17 9.74 -5.56
CA HIS A 276 -23.53 10.19 -5.80
C HIS A 276 -24.50 9.06 -6.19
N SER A 277 -24.01 7.96 -6.75
CA SER A 277 -24.81 6.80 -7.12
C SER A 277 -25.17 5.89 -5.94
N LEU A 278 -24.49 6.05 -4.79
CA LEU A 278 -24.72 5.24 -3.59
C LEU A 278 -25.86 5.82 -2.73
N PRO A 279 -26.61 4.96 -2.00
CA PRO A 279 -27.46 5.41 -0.92
C PRO A 279 -26.64 6.20 0.10
N PHE A 280 -27.09 7.40 0.46
CA PHE A 280 -26.33 8.22 1.38
C PHE A 280 -26.49 7.73 2.81
N ASP A 281 -25.39 7.25 3.39
CA ASP A 281 -25.24 6.83 4.78
C ASP A 281 -23.97 7.44 5.40
N ASP A 282 -23.63 6.99 6.60
CA ASP A 282 -22.42 7.44 7.30
C ASP A 282 -21.13 7.07 6.57
N ASP A 283 -21.10 5.94 5.87
CA ASP A 283 -19.94 5.50 5.08
C ASP A 283 -19.69 6.42 3.89
N VAL A 284 -20.76 6.77 3.16
CA VAL A 284 -20.68 7.71 2.04
C VAL A 284 -20.30 9.11 2.54
N ALA A 285 -20.82 9.54 3.69
CA ALA A 285 -20.47 10.82 4.31
C ALA A 285 -18.96 10.89 4.65
N VAL A 286 -18.42 9.84 5.25
CA VAL A 286 -17.00 9.75 5.59
C VAL A 286 -16.14 9.70 4.32
N ALA A 287 -16.54 8.88 3.33
CA ALA A 287 -15.84 8.76 2.06
C ALA A 287 -15.78 10.10 1.31
N SER A 288 -16.92 10.83 1.25
CA SER A 288 -17.01 12.14 0.59
C SER A 288 -16.08 13.17 1.21
N ARG A 289 -16.04 13.27 2.54
CA ARG A 289 -15.10 14.20 3.22
C ARG A 289 -13.64 13.82 2.98
N ARG A 290 -13.30 12.54 3.01
CA ARG A 290 -11.92 12.08 2.79
C ARG A 290 -11.50 12.27 1.34
N MET A 291 -12.39 11.97 0.39
CA MET A 291 -12.22 12.22 -1.04
C MET A 291 -11.97 13.72 -1.29
N ALA A 292 -12.82 14.59 -0.78
CA ALA A 292 -12.69 16.06 -0.89
C ALA A 292 -11.33 16.53 -0.31
N THR A 293 -10.98 16.07 0.91
CA THR A 293 -9.69 16.41 1.54
C THR A 293 -8.50 15.94 0.69
N ARG A 294 -8.61 14.79 0.03
CA ARG A 294 -7.56 14.26 -0.85
C ARG A 294 -7.48 15.07 -2.13
N TRP A 295 -8.61 15.34 -2.77
CA TRP A 295 -8.69 16.12 -4.01
C TRP A 295 -8.15 17.56 -3.82
N ILE A 296 -8.52 18.26 -2.73
CA ILE A 296 -7.98 19.58 -2.40
C ILE A 296 -6.45 19.58 -2.35
N ARG A 297 -5.82 18.51 -1.84
CA ARG A 297 -4.36 18.41 -1.80
C ARG A 297 -3.72 18.13 -3.16
N LEU A 298 -4.45 17.45 -4.05
CA LEU A 298 -3.96 17.12 -5.39
C LEU A 298 -4.11 18.31 -6.33
N ASP A 299 -5.30 18.92 -6.36
CA ASP A 299 -5.63 20.05 -7.22
C ASP A 299 -6.75 20.88 -6.56
N PRO A 300 -6.40 21.91 -5.77
CA PRO A 300 -7.37 22.76 -5.09
C PRO A 300 -8.22 23.58 -6.07
N ALA A 301 -7.69 23.93 -7.26
CA ALA A 301 -8.41 24.72 -8.24
C ALA A 301 -9.50 23.89 -8.93
N ALA A 302 -9.14 22.68 -9.39
CA ALA A 302 -10.14 21.77 -9.96
C ALA A 302 -11.22 21.37 -8.95
N PHE A 303 -10.82 21.14 -7.68
CA PHE A 303 -11.76 20.88 -6.61
C PHE A 303 -12.77 22.04 -6.41
N ALA A 304 -12.28 23.27 -6.33
CA ALA A 304 -13.12 24.45 -6.15
C ALA A 304 -14.14 24.58 -7.29
N LEU A 305 -13.71 24.42 -8.55
CA LEU A 305 -14.60 24.44 -9.72
C LEU A 305 -15.66 23.33 -9.68
N SER A 306 -15.28 22.14 -9.21
CA SER A 306 -16.21 21.02 -9.06
C SER A 306 -17.24 21.29 -7.96
N LEU A 307 -16.80 21.85 -6.84
CA LEU A 307 -17.68 22.20 -5.72
C LEU A 307 -18.73 23.27 -6.13
N GLU A 308 -18.33 24.27 -6.92
CA GLU A 308 -19.28 25.31 -7.42
C GLU A 308 -20.36 24.73 -8.35
N ARG A 309 -20.06 23.61 -9.01
CA ARG A 309 -21.00 22.90 -9.91
C ARG A 309 -21.77 21.78 -9.23
N ALA A 310 -21.40 21.44 -8.00
CA ALA A 310 -22.04 20.35 -7.28
C ALA A 310 -23.50 20.68 -6.94
N GLU A 311 -24.38 19.70 -7.16
CA GLU A 311 -25.78 19.78 -6.74
C GLU A 311 -25.89 19.87 -5.22
N GLU A 312 -26.90 20.56 -4.74
CA GLU A 312 -27.20 20.65 -3.31
C GLU A 312 -27.43 19.28 -2.70
N GLY A 313 -27.00 19.12 -1.45
CA GLY A 313 -27.16 17.87 -0.74
C GLY A 313 -25.96 17.47 0.14
N ARG A 314 -26.09 16.34 0.79
CA ARG A 314 -25.18 15.90 1.84
C ARG A 314 -23.74 15.68 1.38
N ILE A 315 -23.51 15.31 0.12
CA ILE A 315 -22.14 15.16 -0.44
C ILE A 315 -21.52 16.54 -0.64
N ARG A 316 -22.28 17.52 -1.18
CA ARG A 316 -21.83 18.92 -1.29
C ARG A 316 -21.51 19.50 0.09
N ASP A 317 -22.34 19.21 1.10
CA ASP A 317 -22.07 19.59 2.48
C ASP A 317 -20.72 19.06 2.96
N ALA A 318 -20.44 17.76 2.73
CA ALA A 318 -19.18 17.15 3.10
C ALA A 318 -17.96 17.76 2.36
N MET A 319 -18.15 18.18 1.11
CA MET A 319 -17.15 18.91 0.32
C MET A 319 -16.93 20.33 0.87
N ASN A 320 -18.00 21.07 1.24
CA ASN A 320 -17.90 22.37 1.87
C ASN A 320 -17.20 22.31 3.23
N GLU A 321 -17.52 21.31 4.06
CA GLU A 321 -16.81 21.05 5.33
C GLU A 321 -15.31 20.85 5.14
N ALA A 322 -14.93 20.00 4.17
CA ALA A 322 -13.53 19.73 3.89
C ALA A 322 -12.77 20.97 3.40
N PHE A 323 -13.43 21.79 2.55
CA PHE A 323 -12.82 23.00 2.01
C PHE A 323 -12.70 24.09 3.08
N ALA A 324 -13.73 24.28 3.90
CA ALA A 324 -13.70 25.20 5.03
C ALA A 324 -12.55 24.86 6.00
N MET A 325 -12.40 23.57 6.34
CA MET A 325 -11.29 23.12 7.18
C MET A 325 -9.90 23.29 6.54
N HIS A 326 -9.81 23.23 5.23
CA HIS A 326 -8.57 23.51 4.51
C HIS A 326 -8.20 24.98 4.61
N LEU A 327 -9.18 25.87 4.48
CA LEU A 327 -9.00 27.34 4.49
C LEU A 327 -8.81 27.94 5.88
N VAL A 328 -9.24 27.28 6.96
CA VAL A 328 -9.33 27.84 8.31
C VAL A 328 -8.04 28.51 8.82
N LYS A 329 -6.88 28.03 8.38
CA LYS A 329 -5.57 28.59 8.81
C LYS A 329 -5.06 29.71 7.94
N SER A 330 -5.35 29.72 6.65
CA SER A 330 -4.83 30.64 5.64
C SER A 330 -5.79 31.77 5.28
N ALA A 331 -7.08 31.47 5.27
CA ALA A 331 -8.14 32.41 4.88
C ALA A 331 -9.43 32.14 5.71
N PRO A 332 -9.40 32.44 7.03
CA PRO A 332 -10.48 32.06 7.94
C PRO A 332 -11.85 32.71 7.61
N GLY A 333 -11.87 33.92 7.06
CA GLY A 333 -13.11 34.54 6.56
C GLY A 333 -13.71 33.72 5.43
N ALA A 334 -12.91 33.39 4.41
CA ALA A 334 -13.39 32.51 3.31
C ALA A 334 -13.81 31.11 3.81
N ALA A 335 -13.14 30.59 4.85
CA ALA A 335 -13.56 29.35 5.50
C ALA A 335 -14.96 29.48 6.12
N ALA A 336 -15.25 30.58 6.78
CA ALA A 336 -16.55 30.87 7.38
C ALA A 336 -17.64 31.08 6.31
N ASP A 337 -17.33 31.82 5.23
CA ASP A 337 -18.23 31.96 4.08
C ASP A 337 -18.58 30.63 3.44
N ARG A 338 -17.58 29.73 3.35
CA ARG A 338 -17.80 28.38 2.83
C ARG A 338 -18.65 27.53 3.78
N ALA A 339 -18.51 27.69 5.08
CA ALA A 339 -19.34 27.01 6.06
C ALA A 339 -20.83 27.45 5.97
N LEU A 340 -21.11 28.70 5.60
CA LEU A 340 -22.49 29.16 5.36
C LEU A 340 -23.16 28.43 4.20
N GLN A 341 -22.43 27.86 3.26
CA GLN A 341 -22.95 27.08 2.12
C GLN A 341 -23.30 25.62 2.48
N ILE A 342 -23.21 25.24 3.74
CA ILE A 342 -23.63 23.92 4.21
C ILE A 342 -25.15 23.95 4.40
N ASP A 343 -25.87 23.06 3.72
CA ASP A 343 -27.33 23.00 3.77
C ASP A 343 -27.84 22.57 5.15
N SER A 344 -27.19 21.57 5.76
CA SER A 344 -27.49 21.10 7.11
C SER A 344 -27.20 22.17 8.16
N SER A 345 -28.24 22.67 8.82
CA SER A 345 -28.14 23.72 9.85
C SER A 345 -27.24 23.30 11.03
N GLU A 346 -27.33 22.05 11.48
CA GLU A 346 -26.51 21.51 12.56
C GLU A 346 -25.04 21.50 12.18
N ARG A 347 -24.70 20.94 11.02
CA ARG A 347 -23.32 20.87 10.52
C ARG A 347 -22.75 22.26 10.23
N ARG A 348 -23.54 23.15 9.67
CA ARG A 348 -23.18 24.56 9.43
C ARG A 348 -22.77 25.25 10.72
N ILE A 349 -23.60 25.13 11.77
CA ILE A 349 -23.34 25.74 13.08
C ILE A 349 -22.07 25.16 13.70
N ASP A 350 -21.91 23.84 13.67
CA ASP A 350 -20.70 23.19 14.22
C ASP A 350 -19.44 23.61 13.48
N MET A 351 -19.52 23.75 12.17
CA MET A 351 -18.38 24.22 11.36
C MET A 351 -18.03 25.67 11.69
N LEU A 352 -19.04 26.55 11.76
CA LEU A 352 -18.83 27.96 12.17
C LEU A 352 -18.21 28.07 13.57
N ARG A 353 -18.67 27.27 14.53
CA ARG A 353 -18.08 27.22 15.87
C ARG A 353 -16.59 26.92 15.82
N ARG A 354 -16.20 25.87 15.10
CA ARG A 354 -14.79 25.44 14.97
C ARG A 354 -13.92 26.50 14.29
N ILE A 355 -14.43 27.11 13.23
CA ILE A 355 -13.72 28.15 12.48
C ILE A 355 -13.53 29.38 13.36
N LEU A 356 -14.59 29.90 13.96
CA LEU A 356 -14.55 31.12 14.76
C LEU A 356 -13.76 30.96 16.06
N GLU A 357 -13.79 29.77 16.68
CA GLU A 357 -12.92 29.46 17.81
C GLU A 357 -11.42 29.45 17.42
N THR A 358 -11.10 28.99 16.22
CA THR A 358 -9.73 28.94 15.72
C THR A 358 -9.25 30.31 15.29
N TRP A 359 -10.10 31.05 14.59
CA TRP A 359 -9.83 32.39 14.07
C TRP A 359 -9.78 33.43 15.20
N GLY A 360 -10.76 33.42 16.11
CA GLY A 360 -10.86 34.37 17.22
C GLY A 360 -9.68 34.33 18.20
N ARG A 361 -8.98 33.20 18.30
CA ARG A 361 -7.72 33.13 19.08
C ARG A 361 -6.54 33.88 18.43
N ARG A 362 -6.56 34.06 17.12
CA ARG A 362 -5.47 34.68 16.36
C ARG A 362 -5.78 36.12 16.01
N GLU A 363 -7.01 36.36 15.59
CA GLU A 363 -7.48 37.64 15.03
C GLU A 363 -8.91 37.93 15.52
N PRO A 364 -9.10 38.22 16.81
CA PRO A 364 -10.45 38.37 17.42
C PRO A 364 -11.28 39.49 16.79
N GLU A 365 -10.66 40.62 16.44
CA GLU A 365 -11.33 41.75 15.82
C GLU A 365 -11.86 41.39 14.42
N ALA A 366 -11.05 40.72 13.60
CA ALA A 366 -11.46 40.32 12.27
C ALA A 366 -12.59 39.26 12.31
N ALA A 367 -12.50 38.28 13.24
CA ALA A 367 -13.54 37.28 13.44
C ALA A 367 -14.87 37.93 13.90
N THR A 368 -14.80 38.92 14.79
CA THR A 368 -15.99 39.66 15.26
C THR A 368 -16.60 40.48 14.13
N SER A 369 -15.81 41.23 13.36
CA SER A 369 -16.28 42.01 12.22
C SER A 369 -16.98 41.15 11.16
N TRP A 370 -16.41 39.98 10.86
CA TRP A 370 -17.08 39.02 9.95
C TRP A 370 -18.42 38.55 10.53
N LEU A 371 -18.47 38.21 11.82
CA LEU A 371 -19.66 37.69 12.49
C LEU A 371 -20.81 38.75 12.50
N GLU A 372 -20.48 40.02 12.64
CA GLU A 372 -21.44 41.12 12.58
C GLU A 372 -22.11 41.27 11.20
N GLN A 373 -21.36 40.97 10.12
CA GLN A 373 -21.82 41.07 8.73
C GLN A 373 -22.49 39.78 8.21
N ALA A 374 -22.26 38.65 8.89
CA ALA A 374 -22.81 37.37 8.45
C ALA A 374 -24.34 37.31 8.59
N ASP A 375 -25.01 36.70 7.61
CA ASP A 375 -26.46 36.47 7.65
C ASP A 375 -26.79 35.30 8.61
N LEU A 376 -26.89 35.63 9.89
CA LEU A 376 -27.18 34.70 10.98
C LEU A 376 -28.27 35.25 11.89
N SER A 377 -29.00 34.35 12.54
CA SER A 377 -29.95 34.76 13.58
C SER A 377 -29.23 35.44 14.75
N ASP A 378 -29.88 36.39 15.40
CA ASP A 378 -29.31 37.13 16.53
C ASP A 378 -28.87 36.21 17.68
N ALA A 379 -29.66 35.15 17.96
CA ALA A 379 -29.31 34.16 18.96
C ALA A 379 -28.01 33.41 18.65
N LEU A 380 -27.84 32.96 17.41
CA LEU A 380 -26.61 32.27 16.98
C LEU A 380 -25.42 33.24 16.95
N ARG A 381 -25.63 34.47 16.48
CA ARG A 381 -24.59 35.51 16.46
C ARG A 381 -24.08 35.79 17.89
N GLN A 382 -24.98 35.94 18.88
CA GLN A 382 -24.61 36.14 20.28
C GLN A 382 -23.85 34.92 20.87
N GLU A 383 -24.32 33.71 20.57
CA GLU A 383 -23.63 32.49 20.99
C GLU A 383 -22.17 32.44 20.46
N LEU A 384 -21.99 32.67 19.17
CA LEU A 384 -20.69 32.62 18.52
C LEU A 384 -19.76 33.76 19.01
N ALA A 385 -20.30 34.97 19.21
CA ALA A 385 -19.58 36.12 19.77
C ALA A 385 -19.05 35.82 21.19
N SER A 386 -19.87 35.22 22.05
CA SER A 386 -19.47 34.84 23.39
C SER A 386 -18.30 33.85 23.40
N ARG A 387 -18.26 32.94 22.44
CA ARG A 387 -17.15 31.95 22.26
C ARG A 387 -15.85 32.61 21.82
N ILE A 388 -15.89 33.60 20.94
CA ILE A 388 -14.72 34.37 20.54
C ILE A 388 -14.15 35.10 21.79
N GLN A 389 -15.01 35.78 22.56
CA GLN A 389 -14.62 36.57 23.74
C GLN A 389 -14.08 35.69 24.90
N SER A 390 -14.72 34.55 25.17
CA SER A 390 -14.31 33.67 26.27
C SER A 390 -12.92 33.05 26.08
N ARG A 391 -12.43 33.00 24.85
CA ARG A 391 -11.10 32.48 24.50
C ARG A 391 -10.06 33.54 24.15
N SER A 392 -10.47 34.79 24.01
CA SER A 392 -9.60 35.97 23.89
C SER A 392 -9.16 36.51 25.25
N GLY A 393 -9.17 35.69 26.33
CA GLY A 393 -8.82 36.07 27.69
C GLY A 393 -7.54 36.93 27.75
N PRO A 394 -7.38 37.82 28.74
CA PRO A 394 -6.40 38.91 28.72
C PRO A 394 -5.00 38.37 28.45
N ALA A 395 -4.38 38.91 27.41
CA ALA A 395 -2.96 38.71 27.19
C ALA A 395 -2.27 38.97 28.55
N ARG A 396 -1.62 37.96 29.12
CA ARG A 396 -0.79 38.12 30.30
C ARG A 396 0.17 39.24 29.96
N ALA A 397 -0.09 40.43 30.51
CA ALA A 397 0.86 41.48 30.63
C ALA A 397 2.04 40.90 31.41
N ILE A 398 3.03 40.39 30.69
CA ILE A 398 4.34 40.09 31.27
C ILE A 398 4.89 41.44 31.65
N GLY A 399 4.76 41.72 32.95
CA GLY A 399 5.12 42.95 33.59
C GLY A 399 6.54 43.36 33.25
N ALA A 400 6.65 44.53 32.72
CA ALA A 400 7.81 45.36 32.91
C ALA A 400 7.89 45.68 34.43
N SER A 401 8.80 45.01 35.11
CA SER A 401 9.21 45.35 36.46
C SER A 401 10.69 45.02 36.64
N ARG A 402 11.50 46.07 36.53
CA ARG A 402 12.83 46.32 37.08
C ARG A 402 13.99 45.49 36.52
#